data_6ee02eada83caca81e34e7638c066f0a
#
_entry.id   6ee02eada83caca81e34e7638c066f0a
#
_cell.length_a   1.000
_cell.length_b   1.000
_cell.length_c   1.000
_cell.angle_alpha   90.00
_cell.angle_beta   90.00
_cell.angle_gamma   90.00
#
_symmetry.space_group_name_H-M   'P 1'
#
loop_
_entity.id
_entity.type
_entity.pdbx_description
1 polymer ?
#
loop_
_entity_poly.entity_id
_entity_poly.type
_entity_poly.pdbx_seq_one_letter_code
_entity_poly.pdbx_strand_id
1 'polypeptide(L)'
;MFKQRCFRLLLLASAIATSLSAAAYDFESAGIYYNITGNNTVEVTYSDRDNNTYSGSISVPETVTNNGTEYSVTKIGEYAFQGSAVTSVSMPECITSIGQYACNECGSLETVVLPTNLDDFSGWCIFRNCRNLKNIAIPENVTEIPNGTFVYCIYNHRTTKTNQKYPSVNL
;
A
#
# COMPACT_ATOMS: atom_id res chain seq x y z
N MET A 1 -45.08 -56.62 17.89
CA MET A 1 -45.68 -55.33 17.51
C MET A 1 -44.83 -54.22 18.14
N PHE A 2 -43.72 -53.83 17.46
CA PHE A 2 -42.79 -52.84 17.97
C PHE A 2 -43.10 -51.47 17.37
N LYS A 3 -43.49 -50.51 18.19
CA LYS A 3 -43.67 -49.11 17.80
C LYS A 3 -42.30 -48.44 17.79
N GLN A 4 -41.77 -48.13 16.62
CA GLN A 4 -40.62 -47.21 16.45
C GLN A 4 -41.08 -45.79 16.72
N ARG A 5 -40.52 -45.19 17.76
CA ARG A 5 -40.61 -43.74 17.99
C ARG A 5 -39.50 -43.07 17.21
N CYS A 6 -39.89 -42.38 16.13
CA CYS A 6 -39.00 -41.44 15.43
C CYS A 6 -38.68 -40.26 16.35
N PHE A 7 -37.45 -40.22 16.84
CA PHE A 7 -36.88 -39.02 17.48
C PHE A 7 -36.48 -38.04 16.34
N ARG A 8 -37.30 -37.02 16.15
CA ARG A 8 -36.91 -35.88 15.30
C ARG A 8 -35.92 -35.04 16.09
N LEU A 9 -34.64 -35.17 15.74
CA LEU A 9 -33.58 -34.27 16.17
C LEU A 9 -33.78 -32.94 15.43
N LEU A 10 -34.34 -31.93 16.13
CA LEU A 10 -34.32 -30.55 15.66
C LEU A 10 -32.88 -30.03 15.78
N LEU A 11 -32.12 -30.03 14.70
CA LEU A 11 -30.91 -29.24 14.56
C LEU A 11 -31.31 -27.77 14.53
N LEU A 12 -31.23 -27.09 15.67
CA LEU A 12 -31.18 -25.64 15.71
C LEU A 12 -29.82 -25.21 15.13
N ALA A 13 -29.83 -24.94 13.84
CA ALA A 13 -28.75 -24.19 13.22
C ALA A 13 -28.79 -22.75 13.74
N SER A 14 -28.05 -22.48 14.81
CA SER A 14 -27.73 -21.12 15.18
C SER A 14 -26.88 -20.53 14.06
N ALA A 15 -27.49 -19.77 13.16
CA ALA A 15 -26.79 -18.91 12.24
C ALA A 15 -26.03 -17.87 13.08
N ILE A 16 -24.79 -18.16 13.40
CA ILE A 16 -23.84 -17.13 13.82
C ILE A 16 -23.67 -16.26 12.57
N ALA A 17 -24.40 -15.16 12.52
CA ALA A 17 -24.12 -14.08 11.58
C ALA A 17 -22.76 -13.48 12.00
N THR A 18 -21.67 -14.08 11.56
CA THR A 18 -20.40 -13.38 11.50
C THR A 18 -20.65 -12.25 10.52
N SER A 19 -20.64 -11.02 11.00
CA SER A 19 -20.54 -9.86 10.15
C SER A 19 -19.24 -10.03 9.36
N LEU A 20 -19.36 -10.50 8.13
CA LEU A 20 -18.24 -10.54 7.19
C LEU A 20 -17.96 -9.07 6.89
N SER A 21 -17.06 -8.45 7.66
CA SER A 21 -16.47 -7.19 7.26
C SER A 21 -15.86 -7.46 5.88
N ALA A 22 -16.30 -6.73 4.86
CA ALA A 22 -15.68 -6.82 3.56
C ALA A 22 -14.19 -6.55 3.75
N ALA A 23 -13.35 -7.49 3.33
CA ALA A 23 -11.90 -7.30 3.40
C ALA A 23 -11.54 -6.03 2.61
N ALA A 24 -10.59 -5.26 3.13
CA ALA A 24 -10.10 -4.07 2.44
C ALA A 24 -9.20 -4.40 1.24
N TYR A 25 -9.07 -5.68 0.92
CA TYR A 25 -8.21 -6.21 -0.16
C TYR A 25 -8.84 -7.47 -0.77
N ASP A 26 -8.48 -7.77 -2.02
CA ASP A 26 -8.97 -8.94 -2.73
C ASP A 26 -8.19 -10.23 -2.37
N PHE A 27 -6.87 -10.11 -2.17
CA PHE A 27 -6.03 -11.23 -1.72
C PHE A 27 -4.72 -10.75 -1.10
N GLU A 28 -4.05 -11.67 -0.40
CA GLU A 28 -2.73 -11.49 0.18
C GLU A 28 -1.74 -12.48 -0.43
N SER A 29 -0.51 -12.05 -0.66
CA SER A 29 0.59 -12.91 -1.06
C SER A 29 1.90 -12.41 -0.46
N ALA A 30 2.64 -13.31 0.18
CA ALA A 30 3.93 -13.03 0.84
C ALA A 30 3.91 -11.81 1.80
N GLY A 31 2.81 -11.61 2.52
CA GLY A 31 2.64 -10.51 3.47
C GLY A 31 2.29 -9.17 2.83
N ILE A 32 1.97 -9.14 1.55
CA ILE A 32 1.53 -7.94 0.82
C ILE A 32 0.07 -8.15 0.39
N TYR A 33 -0.74 -7.12 0.60
CA TYR A 33 -2.17 -7.11 0.27
C TYR A 33 -2.40 -6.44 -1.07
N TYR A 34 -3.32 -6.97 -1.87
CA TYR A 34 -3.56 -6.55 -3.24
C TYR A 34 -5.03 -6.36 -3.54
N ASN A 35 -5.35 -5.32 -4.35
CA ASN A 35 -6.64 -5.16 -5.02
C ASN A 35 -6.46 -5.38 -6.52
N ILE A 36 -7.41 -6.08 -7.13
CA ILE A 36 -7.46 -6.29 -8.58
C ILE A 36 -7.98 -5.00 -9.22
N THR A 37 -7.17 -4.39 -10.10
CA THR A 37 -7.49 -3.12 -10.76
C THR A 37 -7.92 -3.27 -12.21
N GLY A 38 -7.72 -4.45 -12.80
CA GLY A 38 -8.07 -4.73 -14.18
C GLY A 38 -7.79 -6.17 -14.59
N ASN A 39 -7.78 -6.42 -15.90
CA ASN A 39 -7.44 -7.72 -16.44
C ASN A 39 -5.95 -8.00 -16.22
N ASN A 40 -5.60 -8.79 -15.23
CA ASN A 40 -4.23 -9.15 -14.89
C ASN A 40 -3.37 -8.00 -14.31
N THR A 41 -3.97 -6.98 -13.70
CA THR A 41 -3.26 -5.94 -12.97
C THR A 41 -3.78 -5.82 -11.54
N VAL A 42 -2.87 -5.47 -10.62
CA VAL A 42 -3.19 -5.22 -9.21
C VAL A 42 -2.48 -3.97 -8.70
N GLU A 43 -3.03 -3.42 -7.62
CA GLU A 43 -2.33 -2.45 -6.78
C GLU A 43 -2.00 -3.05 -5.42
N VAL A 44 -0.91 -2.58 -4.82
CA VAL A 44 -0.63 -2.82 -3.41
C VAL A 44 -1.60 -2.02 -2.56
N THR A 45 -2.19 -2.66 -1.57
CA THR A 45 -3.13 -2.03 -0.64
C THR A 45 -2.82 -2.42 0.82
N TYR A 46 -3.73 -2.23 1.73
CA TYR A 46 -3.63 -2.50 3.17
C TYR A 46 -4.62 -3.58 3.60
N SER A 47 -4.37 -4.24 4.73
CA SER A 47 -5.34 -5.16 5.35
C SER A 47 -6.42 -4.42 6.13
N ASP A 48 -5.99 -3.39 6.86
CA ASP A 48 -6.82 -2.49 7.67
C ASP A 48 -6.17 -1.12 7.66
N ARG A 49 -6.92 -0.09 7.27
CA ARG A 49 -6.41 1.27 7.16
C ARG A 49 -6.02 1.89 8.49
N ASP A 50 -6.81 1.61 9.52
CA ASP A 50 -6.63 2.21 10.85
C ASP A 50 -5.60 1.44 11.68
N ASN A 51 -5.28 0.20 11.27
CA ASN A 51 -4.32 -0.67 11.93
C ASN A 51 -3.45 -1.38 10.90
N ASN A 52 -2.67 -0.61 10.14
CA ASN A 52 -1.83 -1.11 9.07
C ASN A 52 -0.66 -1.94 9.64
N THR A 53 -0.62 -3.21 9.29
CA THR A 53 0.29 -4.21 9.86
C THR A 53 1.65 -4.32 9.17
N TYR A 54 1.87 -3.59 8.08
CA TYR A 54 3.16 -3.61 7.40
C TYR A 54 4.30 -3.15 8.32
N SER A 55 5.42 -3.84 8.28
CA SER A 55 6.60 -3.51 9.08
C SER A 55 7.89 -3.94 8.41
N GLY A 56 9.00 -3.32 8.80
CA GLY A 56 10.32 -3.66 8.28
C GLY A 56 10.51 -3.27 6.81
N SER A 57 11.29 -4.05 6.08
CA SER A 57 11.62 -3.80 4.68
C SER A 57 10.63 -4.49 3.76
N ILE A 58 9.98 -3.73 2.89
CA ILE A 58 9.04 -4.23 1.87
C ILE A 58 9.71 -4.12 0.50
N SER A 59 9.79 -5.24 -0.21
CA SER A 59 10.13 -5.28 -1.63
C SER A 59 8.89 -5.68 -2.42
N VAL A 60 8.32 -4.73 -3.15
CA VAL A 60 7.14 -4.97 -3.99
C VAL A 60 7.58 -5.81 -5.19
N PRO A 61 6.95 -6.95 -5.49
CA PRO A 61 7.30 -7.76 -6.66
C PRO A 61 6.74 -7.16 -7.95
N GLU A 62 7.31 -7.53 -9.10
CA GLU A 62 6.80 -7.15 -10.42
C GLU A 62 5.48 -7.85 -10.74
N THR A 63 5.37 -9.12 -10.35
CA THR A 63 4.18 -9.94 -10.57
C THR A 63 3.81 -10.72 -9.32
N VAL A 64 2.54 -11.09 -9.22
CA VAL A 64 2.02 -11.94 -8.15
C VAL A 64 1.00 -12.92 -8.71
N THR A 65 0.98 -14.13 -8.17
CA THR A 65 0.02 -15.17 -8.60
C THR A 65 -1.08 -15.34 -7.56
N ASN A 66 -2.34 -15.29 -7.98
CA ASN A 66 -3.49 -15.63 -7.15
C ASN A 66 -4.40 -16.61 -7.89
N ASN A 67 -4.72 -17.75 -7.26
CA ASN A 67 -5.58 -18.81 -7.84
C ASN A 67 -5.19 -19.24 -9.27
N GLY A 68 -3.87 -19.30 -9.56
CA GLY A 68 -3.34 -19.70 -10.87
C GLY A 68 -3.34 -18.60 -11.92
N THR A 69 -3.79 -17.40 -11.60
CA THR A 69 -3.70 -16.22 -12.47
C THR A 69 -2.53 -15.36 -12.03
N GLU A 70 -1.66 -15.00 -12.98
CA GLU A 70 -0.57 -14.05 -12.77
C GLU A 70 -1.06 -12.63 -13.03
N TYR A 71 -0.71 -11.73 -12.11
CA TYR A 71 -1.03 -10.30 -12.17
C TYR A 71 0.25 -9.47 -12.15
N SER A 72 0.30 -8.42 -12.97
CA SER A 72 1.33 -7.39 -12.87
C SER A 72 0.99 -6.40 -11.77
N VAL A 73 1.97 -6.05 -10.93
CA VAL A 73 1.80 -5.04 -9.87
C VAL A 73 2.15 -3.69 -10.46
N THR A 74 1.13 -2.89 -10.79
CA THR A 74 1.32 -1.64 -11.57
C THR A 74 1.15 -0.37 -10.76
N LYS A 75 0.67 -0.49 -9.51
CA LYS A 75 0.34 0.68 -8.69
C LYS A 75 0.57 0.42 -7.20
N ILE A 76 0.98 1.45 -6.49
CA ILE A 76 0.83 1.55 -5.04
C ILE A 76 -0.48 2.30 -4.78
N GLY A 77 -1.45 1.63 -4.15
CA GLY A 77 -2.77 2.16 -3.89
C GLY A 77 -2.79 3.30 -2.87
N GLU A 78 -3.93 3.97 -2.77
CA GLU A 78 -4.14 4.99 -1.74
C GLU A 78 -4.01 4.37 -0.35
N TYR A 79 -3.32 5.07 0.56
CA TYR A 79 -3.10 4.66 1.95
C TYR A 79 -2.37 3.31 2.13
N ALA A 80 -1.78 2.72 1.08
CA ALA A 80 -1.24 1.36 1.09
C ALA A 80 -0.36 1.05 2.32
N PHE A 81 0.54 1.93 2.68
CA PHE A 81 1.45 1.80 3.83
C PHE A 81 1.18 2.82 4.95
N GLN A 82 0.08 3.60 4.88
CA GLN A 82 -0.17 4.66 5.84
C GLN A 82 -0.07 4.17 7.29
N GLY A 83 0.62 4.93 8.14
CA GLY A 83 0.73 4.67 9.58
C GLY A 83 1.50 3.42 9.96
N SER A 84 2.06 2.69 8.97
CA SER A 84 2.74 1.43 9.20
C SER A 84 4.16 1.61 9.76
N ALA A 85 4.72 0.51 10.27
CA ALA A 85 6.08 0.45 10.80
C ALA A 85 7.13 0.02 9.75
N VAL A 86 6.87 0.28 8.46
CA VAL A 86 7.84 0.00 7.39
C VAL A 86 9.11 0.84 7.57
N THR A 87 10.27 0.24 7.33
CA THR A 87 11.57 0.91 7.39
C THR A 87 12.13 1.20 6.01
N SER A 88 11.78 0.40 5.02
CA SER A 88 12.11 0.64 3.62
C SER A 88 11.04 0.10 2.69
N VAL A 89 10.84 0.79 1.55
CA VAL A 89 9.96 0.33 0.47
C VAL A 89 10.72 0.41 -0.84
N SER A 90 10.85 -0.72 -1.53
CA SER A 90 11.43 -0.81 -2.87
C SER A 90 10.32 -1.14 -3.88
N MET A 91 10.19 -0.31 -4.89
CA MET A 91 9.18 -0.43 -5.94
C MET A 91 9.86 -0.84 -7.26
N PRO A 92 9.35 -1.87 -7.97
CA PRO A 92 9.88 -2.29 -9.26
C PRO A 92 9.50 -1.31 -10.38
N GLU A 93 10.18 -1.42 -11.53
CA GLU A 93 9.99 -0.55 -12.67
C GLU A 93 8.60 -0.64 -13.33
N CYS A 94 7.82 -1.68 -13.04
CA CYS A 94 6.44 -1.82 -13.52
C CYS A 94 5.42 -0.97 -12.74
N ILE A 95 5.81 -0.35 -11.63
CA ILE A 95 4.94 0.61 -10.91
C ILE A 95 4.93 1.93 -11.67
N THR A 96 3.78 2.34 -12.14
CA THR A 96 3.59 3.58 -12.90
C THR A 96 2.86 4.67 -12.11
N SER A 97 2.24 4.33 -10.96
CA SER A 97 1.44 5.27 -10.17
C SER A 97 1.57 5.01 -8.67
N ILE A 98 1.57 6.09 -7.89
CA ILE A 98 1.53 6.06 -6.42
C ILE A 98 0.36 6.91 -5.94
N GLY A 99 -0.57 6.28 -5.23
CA GLY A 99 -1.78 6.92 -4.71
C GLY A 99 -1.52 7.92 -3.58
N GLN A 100 -2.51 8.76 -3.33
CA GLN A 100 -2.45 9.74 -2.24
C GLN A 100 -2.28 9.03 -0.88
N TYR A 101 -1.55 9.66 0.03
CA TYR A 101 -1.26 9.16 1.38
C TYR A 101 -0.59 7.77 1.43
N ALA A 102 -0.04 7.26 0.32
CA ALA A 102 0.47 5.89 0.23
C ALA A 102 1.44 5.52 1.35
N CYS A 103 2.33 6.42 1.75
CA CYS A 103 3.27 6.26 2.86
C CYS A 103 3.11 7.35 3.94
N ASN A 104 1.93 8.00 4.03
CA ASN A 104 1.69 9.01 5.05
C ASN A 104 1.86 8.42 6.47
N GLU A 105 2.50 9.18 7.36
CA GLU A 105 2.72 8.76 8.74
C GLU A 105 3.58 7.48 8.94
N CYS A 106 4.35 7.07 7.92
CA CYS A 106 5.33 6.01 8.08
C CYS A 106 6.56 6.54 8.85
N GLY A 107 6.40 6.73 10.17
CA GLY A 107 7.42 7.37 11.01
C GLY A 107 8.75 6.62 11.07
N SER A 108 8.77 5.32 10.78
CA SER A 108 9.98 4.47 10.75
C SER A 108 10.64 4.40 9.37
N LEU A 109 10.02 4.95 8.32
CA LEU A 109 10.49 4.83 6.95
C LEU A 109 11.77 5.64 6.75
N GLU A 110 12.86 4.96 6.39
CA GLU A 110 14.19 5.54 6.18
C GLU A 110 14.56 5.67 4.71
N THR A 111 14.12 4.71 3.89
CA THR A 111 14.53 4.59 2.49
C THR A 111 13.36 4.22 1.60
N VAL A 112 13.27 4.89 0.44
CA VAL A 112 12.34 4.55 -0.63
C VAL A 112 13.11 4.48 -1.94
N VAL A 113 12.90 3.40 -2.71
CA VAL A 113 13.37 3.25 -4.07
C VAL A 113 12.15 3.38 -4.98
N LEU A 114 12.10 4.48 -5.75
CA LEU A 114 11.05 4.74 -6.73
C LEU A 114 11.46 4.18 -8.11
N PRO A 115 10.51 3.73 -8.94
CA PRO A 115 10.77 3.36 -10.33
C PRO A 115 11.23 4.58 -11.14
N THR A 116 12.06 4.36 -12.15
CA THR A 116 12.62 5.45 -12.97
C THR A 116 11.59 6.02 -13.96
N ASN A 117 10.56 5.26 -14.30
CA ASN A 117 9.51 5.59 -15.26
C ASN A 117 8.14 5.86 -14.60
N LEU A 118 8.14 6.40 -13.39
CA LEU A 118 6.93 6.75 -12.66
C LEU A 118 6.13 7.83 -13.41
N ASP A 119 4.98 7.44 -13.98
CA ASP A 119 4.15 8.34 -14.81
C ASP A 119 3.25 9.25 -13.98
N ASP A 120 2.74 8.72 -12.86
CA ASP A 120 1.81 9.43 -11.99
C ASP A 120 2.35 9.55 -10.56
N PHE A 121 2.88 10.73 -10.25
CA PHE A 121 3.31 11.14 -8.91
C PHE A 121 2.43 12.30 -8.40
N SER A 122 1.16 12.32 -8.78
CA SER A 122 0.22 13.40 -8.45
C SER A 122 -0.48 13.22 -7.09
N GLY A 123 -0.25 12.11 -6.41
CA GLY A 123 -0.85 11.81 -5.11
C GLY A 123 -0.48 12.84 -4.03
N TRP A 124 -1.47 13.31 -3.27
CA TRP A 124 -1.25 14.24 -2.17
C TRP A 124 -0.64 13.55 -0.96
N CYS A 125 0.27 14.24 -0.27
CA CYS A 125 0.80 13.81 1.02
C CYS A 125 1.42 12.39 1.02
N ILE A 126 2.00 11.94 -0.11
CA ILE A 126 2.50 10.57 -0.28
C ILE A 126 3.44 10.18 0.88
N PHE A 127 4.37 11.05 1.27
CA PHE A 127 5.37 10.83 2.32
C PHE A 127 5.21 11.81 3.50
N ARG A 128 4.04 12.39 3.70
CA ARG A 128 3.80 13.30 4.81
C ARG A 128 4.08 12.59 6.15
N ASN A 129 4.72 13.26 7.11
CA ASN A 129 5.09 12.69 8.42
C ASN A 129 6.06 11.48 8.38
N CYS A 130 6.79 11.27 7.28
CA CYS A 130 7.88 10.29 7.24
C CYS A 130 9.13 10.90 7.92
N ARG A 131 9.12 10.93 9.26
CA ARG A 131 10.10 11.68 10.05
C ARG A 131 11.53 11.13 9.98
N ASN A 132 11.70 9.85 9.61
CA ASN A 132 13.01 9.21 9.49
C ASN A 132 13.47 9.07 8.04
N LEU A 133 12.70 9.57 7.06
CA LEU A 133 13.08 9.48 5.65
C LEU A 133 14.33 10.31 5.38
N LYS A 134 15.43 9.61 5.04
CA LYS A 134 16.77 10.21 4.90
C LYS A 134 17.02 10.71 3.48
N ASN A 135 16.77 9.85 2.50
CA ASN A 135 17.04 10.12 1.10
C ASN A 135 15.95 9.49 0.22
N ILE A 136 15.55 10.21 -0.81
CA ILE A 136 14.70 9.71 -1.88
C ILE A 136 15.17 10.30 -3.20
N ALA A 137 15.41 9.45 -4.20
CA ALA A 137 15.72 9.89 -5.55
C ALA A 137 14.40 10.06 -6.32
N ILE A 138 14.07 11.30 -6.68
CA ILE A 138 12.90 11.57 -7.50
C ILE A 138 13.26 11.31 -8.96
N PRO A 139 12.49 10.50 -9.70
CA PRO A 139 12.73 10.21 -11.12
C PRO A 139 12.74 11.49 -11.98
N GLU A 140 13.51 11.47 -13.07
CA GLU A 140 13.69 12.67 -13.91
C GLU A 140 12.42 13.08 -14.65
N ASN A 141 11.54 12.13 -14.95
CA ASN A 141 10.26 12.36 -15.61
C ASN A 141 9.20 12.98 -14.66
N VAL A 142 9.40 12.95 -13.34
CA VAL A 142 8.55 13.67 -12.39
C VAL A 142 8.85 15.15 -12.46
N THR A 143 7.98 15.90 -13.11
CA THR A 143 8.15 17.35 -13.33
C THR A 143 7.63 18.20 -12.20
N GLU A 144 6.70 17.68 -11.41
CA GLU A 144 6.07 18.38 -10.29
C GLU A 144 5.96 17.47 -9.07
N ILE A 145 6.24 18.03 -7.89
CA ILE A 145 6.03 17.36 -6.61
C ILE A 145 4.79 18.01 -5.97
N PRO A 146 3.71 17.24 -5.75
CA PRO A 146 2.47 17.77 -5.18
C PRO A 146 2.69 18.39 -3.80
N ASN A 147 1.87 19.39 -3.48
CA ASN A 147 1.87 20.00 -2.16
C ASN A 147 1.64 18.96 -1.07
N GLY A 148 2.37 19.09 0.03
CA GLY A 148 2.23 18.21 1.17
C GLY A 148 3.00 16.89 1.07
N THR A 149 3.60 16.53 -0.08
CA THR A 149 4.28 15.25 -0.27
C THR A 149 5.32 14.96 0.81
N PHE A 150 6.11 15.95 1.24
CA PHE A 150 7.18 15.81 2.24
C PHE A 150 6.97 16.67 3.50
N VAL A 151 5.75 17.10 3.79
CA VAL A 151 5.46 17.87 5.00
C VAL A 151 5.77 17.05 6.25
N TYR A 152 6.48 17.66 7.21
CA TYR A 152 6.97 17.01 8.45
C TYR A 152 7.94 15.84 8.23
N CYS A 153 8.60 15.74 7.08
CA CYS A 153 9.81 14.92 6.95
C CYS A 153 11.01 15.67 7.55
N ILE A 154 11.88 14.97 8.28
CA ILE A 154 13.14 15.57 8.77
C ILE A 154 14.11 15.59 7.59
N TYR A 155 14.26 16.74 6.97
CA TYR A 155 15.13 16.91 5.81
C TYR A 155 16.60 16.86 6.18
N ASN A 156 17.32 15.88 5.65
CA ASN A 156 18.71 16.07 5.25
C ASN A 156 18.70 16.27 3.73
N HIS A 157 18.84 17.52 3.30
CA HIS A 157 18.78 17.97 1.91
C HIS A 157 19.78 17.24 1.00
N ARG A 158 19.40 16.10 0.43
CA ARG A 158 20.01 15.55 -0.78
C ARG A 158 18.94 14.95 -1.68
N THR A 159 18.09 15.79 -2.21
CA THR A 159 17.39 15.46 -3.44
C THR A 159 18.39 15.66 -4.57
N THR A 160 18.71 14.60 -5.29
CA THR A 160 19.69 14.60 -6.37
C THR A 160 19.17 15.24 -7.67
N LYS A 161 18.19 16.15 -7.60
CA LYS A 161 17.82 17.00 -8.74
C LYS A 161 18.40 18.40 -8.58
N THR A 162 19.34 18.69 -9.44
CA THR A 162 20.14 19.92 -9.48
C THR A 162 19.36 21.19 -9.85
N ASN A 163 18.05 21.17 -10.17
CA ASN A 163 17.35 22.36 -10.66
C ASN A 163 15.83 22.42 -10.38
N GLN A 164 15.27 21.66 -9.45
CA GLN A 164 13.85 21.87 -9.07
C GLN A 164 13.71 22.88 -7.93
N LYS A 165 13.03 23.98 -8.25
CA LYS A 165 12.56 24.96 -7.29
C LYS A 165 11.43 24.33 -6.48
N TYR A 166 11.76 23.79 -5.30
CA TYR A 166 10.72 23.34 -4.37
C TYR A 166 9.88 24.54 -3.94
N PRO A 167 8.53 24.44 -3.94
CA PRO A 167 7.76 25.41 -3.22
C PRO A 167 8.24 25.38 -1.77
N SER A 168 8.50 26.56 -1.22
CA SER A 168 8.92 26.76 0.17
C SER A 168 8.01 25.95 1.09
N VAL A 169 8.57 24.95 1.74
CA VAL A 169 7.85 24.17 2.76
C VAL A 169 7.69 25.13 3.93
N ASN A 170 6.48 25.63 4.13
CA ASN A 170 6.17 26.36 5.36
C ASN A 170 6.28 25.36 6.52
N LEU A 171 7.27 25.60 7.40
CA LEU A 171 7.45 24.97 8.69
C LEU A 171 6.28 25.28 9.63
#